data_ce13d1f410dfcd89eb02a053d90f3084
#
_entry.id   ce13d1f410dfcd89eb02a053d90f3084
#
_cell.length_a   1.000
_cell.length_b   1.000
_cell.length_c   1.000
_cell.angle_alpha   90.00
_cell.angle_beta   90.00
_cell.angle_gamma   90.00
#
_symmetry.space_group_name_H-M   'P 1'
#
loop_
_entity.id
_entity.type
_entity.pdbx_description
1 polymer ?
#
loop_
_entity_poly.entity_id
_entity_poly.type
_entity_poly.pdbx_seq_one_letter_code
_entity_poly.pdbx_strand_id
1 'polypeptide(L)'
;MRVNAALLLIDLQNDFCPGGSLAIEKADEVITIANQLMPHFKTVIATQDWHPKNHASFISLWPVHCVQNTRGAELHPNLNTSLITKIFKKGTDQAIDSYSAFYDNAHLKSTGLTDWLHKKNITDLYVMGLATDYCVKFSCLDAIDDGFRVSLIVDGCRGVGTEKHGIEKALQAMQDSGVRLVYSDVILQI
;
A
#
# COMPACT_ATOMS: atom_id res chain seq x y z
N MET A 1 -11.29 18.01 7.73
CA MET A 1 -11.19 16.54 7.61
C MET A 1 -12.23 16.00 6.64
N ARG A 2 -11.85 15.16 5.72
CA ARG A 2 -12.70 14.58 4.66
C ARG A 2 -13.58 13.47 5.26
N VAL A 3 -14.88 13.61 5.26
CA VAL A 3 -15.81 12.77 6.05
C VAL A 3 -15.92 11.34 5.50
N ASN A 4 -15.95 11.16 4.18
CA ASN A 4 -16.11 9.84 3.52
C ASN A 4 -14.84 9.38 2.81
N ALA A 5 -13.67 9.90 3.22
CA ALA A 5 -12.39 9.55 2.65
C ALA A 5 -11.47 8.88 3.67
N ALA A 6 -10.66 7.95 3.19
CA ALA A 6 -9.59 7.34 3.96
C ALA A 6 -8.23 7.49 3.27
N LEU A 7 -7.18 7.56 4.07
CA LEU A 7 -5.80 7.41 3.62
C LEU A 7 -5.40 5.94 3.78
N LEU A 8 -4.97 5.31 2.69
CA LEU A 8 -4.49 3.95 2.66
C LEU A 8 -2.97 3.94 2.44
N LEU A 9 -2.25 3.53 3.47
CA LEU A 9 -0.79 3.41 3.50
C LEU A 9 -0.41 1.97 3.14
N ILE A 10 0.23 1.79 1.99
CA ILE A 10 0.61 0.47 1.48
C ILE A 10 2.02 0.12 1.96
N ASP A 11 2.13 -0.91 2.80
CA ASP A 11 3.34 -1.65 3.13
C ASP A 11 4.54 -0.78 3.57
N LEU A 12 4.32 0.20 4.45
CA LEU A 12 5.37 1.04 4.99
C LEU A 12 6.17 0.29 6.08
N GLN A 13 6.86 -0.79 5.67
CA GLN A 13 7.53 -1.77 6.53
C GLN A 13 9.06 -1.69 6.42
N ASN A 14 9.76 -2.20 7.44
CA ASN A 14 11.22 -2.14 7.51
C ASN A 14 11.91 -2.82 6.33
N ASP A 15 11.42 -3.96 5.86
CA ASP A 15 12.07 -4.70 4.77
C ASP A 15 12.02 -3.98 3.42
N PHE A 16 11.07 -3.06 3.23
CA PHE A 16 10.97 -2.23 2.03
C PHE A 16 11.71 -0.89 2.13
N CYS A 17 12.21 -0.54 3.31
CA CYS A 17 12.97 0.69 3.54
C CYS A 17 14.49 0.43 3.49
N PRO A 18 15.33 1.49 3.40
CA PRO A 18 16.78 1.33 3.38
C PRO A 18 17.31 0.46 4.52
N GLY A 19 18.10 -0.56 4.17
CA GLY A 19 18.60 -1.56 5.10
C GLY A 19 17.73 -2.80 5.27
N GLY A 20 16.55 -2.83 4.66
CA GLY A 20 15.67 -3.99 4.60
C GLY A 20 16.07 -4.99 3.51
N SER A 21 15.48 -6.18 3.55
CA SER A 21 15.83 -7.28 2.64
C SER A 21 15.33 -7.09 1.20
N LEU A 22 14.33 -6.25 0.99
CA LEU A 22 13.79 -5.86 -0.31
C LEU A 22 13.68 -4.31 -0.38
N ALA A 23 14.78 -3.63 -0.05
CA ALA A 23 14.83 -2.20 0.05
C ALA A 23 14.54 -1.49 -1.28
N ILE A 24 13.63 -0.54 -1.23
CA ILE A 24 13.25 0.35 -2.35
C ILE A 24 13.98 1.67 -2.15
N GLU A 25 14.55 2.20 -3.24
CA GLU A 25 15.29 3.46 -3.19
C GLU A 25 14.40 4.60 -2.66
N LYS A 26 14.88 5.34 -1.67
CA LYS A 26 14.19 6.49 -1.05
C LYS A 26 12.81 6.16 -0.44
N ALA A 27 12.57 4.91 -0.06
CA ALA A 27 11.30 4.51 0.56
C ALA A 27 11.05 5.22 1.89
N ASP A 28 12.10 5.58 2.62
CA ASP A 28 12.03 6.33 3.88
C ASP A 28 11.49 7.76 3.71
N GLU A 29 11.63 8.38 2.53
CA GLU A 29 11.00 9.68 2.23
C GLU A 29 9.46 9.59 2.28
N VAL A 30 8.89 8.42 1.89
CA VAL A 30 7.44 8.17 1.93
C VAL A 30 6.88 8.24 3.34
N ILE A 31 7.66 7.80 4.34
CA ILE A 31 7.28 7.85 5.76
C ILE A 31 7.05 9.30 6.21
N THR A 32 7.91 10.21 5.78
CA THR A 32 7.78 11.64 6.10
C THR A 32 6.49 12.21 5.54
N ILE A 33 6.19 11.92 4.27
CA ILE A 33 4.96 12.38 3.60
C ILE A 33 3.73 11.75 4.28
N ALA A 34 3.76 10.46 4.61
CA ALA A 34 2.67 9.80 5.32
C ALA A 34 2.36 10.49 6.66
N ASN A 35 3.38 10.80 7.45
CA ASN A 35 3.22 11.47 8.73
C ASN A 35 2.62 12.88 8.59
N GLN A 36 2.95 13.61 7.53
CA GLN A 36 2.36 14.91 7.24
C GLN A 36 0.90 14.82 6.83
N LEU A 37 0.53 13.79 6.08
CA LEU A 37 -0.82 13.63 5.52
C LEU A 37 -1.82 13.02 6.50
N MET A 38 -1.38 12.07 7.34
CA MET A 38 -2.28 11.35 8.26
C MET A 38 -3.20 12.26 9.08
N PRO A 39 -2.76 13.42 9.65
CA PRO A 39 -3.63 14.29 10.42
C PRO A 39 -4.80 14.91 9.63
N HIS A 40 -4.73 14.91 8.30
CA HIS A 40 -5.80 15.45 7.44
C HIS A 40 -6.94 14.45 7.17
N PHE A 41 -6.79 13.20 7.63
CA PHE A 41 -7.78 12.14 7.45
C PHE A 41 -8.34 11.67 8.78
N LYS A 42 -9.68 11.48 8.83
CA LYS A 42 -10.34 10.85 9.99
C LYS A 42 -10.08 9.36 10.07
N THR A 43 -9.85 8.74 8.92
CA THR A 43 -9.63 7.29 8.80
C THR A 43 -8.31 7.05 8.08
N VAL A 44 -7.37 6.44 8.76
CA VAL A 44 -6.08 6.03 8.21
C VAL A 44 -5.94 4.52 8.34
N ILE A 45 -5.61 3.87 7.24
CA ILE A 45 -5.47 2.42 7.15
C ILE A 45 -4.04 2.12 6.71
N ALA A 46 -3.43 1.11 7.28
CA ALA A 46 -2.16 0.58 6.79
C ALA A 46 -2.31 -0.88 6.38
N THR A 47 -1.52 -1.30 5.39
CA THR A 47 -1.30 -2.71 5.10
C THR A 47 0.06 -3.17 5.57
N GLN A 48 0.18 -4.46 5.79
CA GLN A 48 1.44 -5.17 6.01
C GLN A 48 1.47 -6.43 5.16
N ASP A 49 2.51 -6.60 4.35
CA ASP A 49 2.90 -7.91 3.88
C ASP A 49 3.27 -8.76 5.10
N TRP A 50 2.73 -9.99 5.16
CA TRP A 50 2.83 -10.82 6.35
C TRP A 50 3.02 -12.28 5.96
N HIS A 51 4.20 -12.58 5.39
CA HIS A 51 4.47 -13.85 4.76
C HIS A 51 4.84 -14.96 5.75
N PRO A 52 4.30 -16.19 5.59
CA PRO A 52 4.86 -17.36 6.23
C PRO A 52 6.34 -17.53 5.85
N LYS A 53 7.12 -18.12 6.74
CA LYS A 53 8.58 -18.29 6.56
C LYS A 53 8.97 -19.03 5.26
N ASN A 54 8.08 -19.90 4.76
CA ASN A 54 8.27 -20.71 3.55
C ASN A 54 7.30 -20.28 2.43
N HIS A 55 7.03 -19.01 2.31
CA HIS A 55 6.13 -18.45 1.30
C HIS A 55 6.64 -18.75 -0.12
N ALA A 56 5.71 -19.08 -1.03
CA ALA A 56 6.04 -19.52 -2.40
C ALA A 56 6.79 -18.45 -3.22
N SER A 57 6.53 -17.16 -2.99
CA SER A 57 7.21 -16.07 -3.72
C SER A 57 8.72 -16.01 -3.46
N PHE A 58 9.19 -16.59 -2.36
CA PHE A 58 10.62 -16.62 -2.02
C PHE A 58 11.43 -17.63 -2.84
N ILE A 59 10.76 -18.53 -3.57
CA ILE A 59 11.44 -19.58 -4.34
C ILE A 59 12.10 -19.00 -5.60
N SER A 60 11.42 -18.05 -6.29
CA SER A 60 11.88 -17.60 -7.60
C SER A 60 11.56 -16.14 -7.95
N LEU A 61 10.76 -15.44 -7.13
CA LEU A 61 10.30 -14.10 -7.45
C LEU A 61 11.00 -13.03 -6.62
N TRP A 62 11.01 -13.19 -5.30
CA TRP A 62 11.47 -12.16 -4.37
C TRP A 62 12.46 -12.73 -3.35
N PRO A 63 13.42 -11.94 -2.86
CA PRO A 63 14.18 -12.33 -1.68
C PRO A 63 13.24 -12.52 -0.49
N VAL A 64 13.66 -13.22 0.52
CA VAL A 64 12.89 -13.40 1.77
C VAL A 64 12.67 -12.04 2.41
N HIS A 65 11.41 -11.65 2.59
CA HIS A 65 11.01 -10.36 3.16
C HIS A 65 9.71 -10.46 3.94
N CYS A 66 9.44 -9.51 4.79
CA CYS A 66 8.21 -9.36 5.58
C CYS A 66 7.70 -10.66 6.21
N VAL A 67 8.63 -11.49 6.70
CA VAL A 67 8.29 -12.75 7.38
C VAL A 67 7.55 -12.45 8.68
N GLN A 68 6.47 -13.17 8.91
CA GLN A 68 5.61 -13.04 10.09
C GLN A 68 6.43 -13.00 11.38
N ASN A 69 6.09 -12.06 12.26
CA ASN A 69 6.70 -11.87 13.57
C ASN A 69 8.21 -11.53 13.54
N THR A 70 8.72 -11.04 12.43
CA THR A 70 10.08 -10.50 12.34
C THR A 70 10.05 -8.98 12.30
N ARG A 71 11.19 -8.36 12.67
CA ARG A 71 11.37 -6.91 12.56
C ARG A 71 11.14 -6.39 11.12
N GLY A 72 11.52 -7.17 10.11
CA GLY A 72 11.33 -6.81 8.70
C GLY A 72 9.87 -6.56 8.34
N ALA A 73 8.96 -7.36 8.92
CA ALA A 73 7.52 -7.25 8.70
C ALA A 73 6.84 -6.16 9.55
N GLU A 74 7.53 -5.54 10.50
CA GLU A 74 6.97 -4.44 11.29
C GLU A 74 6.87 -3.16 10.46
N LEU A 75 5.89 -2.31 10.77
CA LEU A 75 5.81 -0.96 10.24
C LEU A 75 7.06 -0.18 10.63
N HIS A 76 7.50 0.71 9.76
CA HIS A 76 8.71 1.50 9.98
C HIS A 76 8.61 2.33 11.27
N PRO A 77 9.66 2.36 12.13
CA PRO A 77 9.59 2.96 13.46
C PRO A 77 9.34 4.48 13.45
N ASN A 78 9.68 5.16 12.35
CA ASN A 78 9.43 6.60 12.19
C ASN A 78 7.99 6.89 11.70
N LEU A 79 7.18 5.88 11.38
CA LEU A 79 5.77 6.09 11.05
C LEU A 79 4.97 6.34 12.34
N ASN A 80 4.18 7.38 12.37
CA ASN A 80 3.31 7.69 13.51
C ASN A 80 2.10 6.73 13.55
N THR A 81 2.32 5.54 14.04
CA THR A 81 1.30 4.49 14.09
C THR A 81 0.11 4.80 15.00
N SER A 82 0.22 5.81 15.89
CA SER A 82 -0.89 6.23 16.76
C SER A 82 -2.08 6.81 15.99
N LEU A 83 -1.85 7.27 14.77
CA LEU A 83 -2.90 7.79 13.88
C LEU A 83 -3.55 6.71 13.01
N ILE A 84 -3.04 5.49 13.01
CA ILE A 84 -3.58 4.39 12.19
C ILE A 84 -4.82 3.81 12.86
N THR A 85 -5.94 3.87 12.14
CA THR A 85 -7.23 3.35 12.61
C THR A 85 -7.30 1.82 12.57
N LYS A 86 -6.71 1.22 11.52
CA LYS A 86 -6.75 -0.23 11.29
C LYS A 86 -5.57 -0.68 10.43
N ILE A 87 -5.03 -1.84 10.74
CA ILE A 87 -4.00 -2.52 9.95
C ILE A 87 -4.61 -3.79 9.34
N PHE A 88 -4.37 -3.99 8.05
CA PHE A 88 -4.72 -5.22 7.32
C PHE A 88 -3.46 -5.97 6.92
N LYS A 89 -3.42 -7.26 7.22
CA LYS A 89 -2.33 -8.14 6.81
C LYS A 89 -2.70 -8.85 5.51
N LYS A 90 -1.76 -8.89 4.58
CA LYS A 90 -1.90 -9.57 3.29
C LYS A 90 -0.72 -10.51 3.02
N GLY A 91 -0.78 -11.33 1.97
CA GLY A 91 0.26 -12.32 1.68
C GLY A 91 0.42 -13.37 2.78
N THR A 92 -0.66 -13.69 3.49
CA THR A 92 -0.65 -14.62 4.65
C THR A 92 -0.77 -16.08 4.24
N ASP A 93 -1.15 -16.36 2.99
CA ASP A 93 -1.21 -17.73 2.46
C ASP A 93 0.17 -18.17 1.99
N GLN A 94 0.55 -19.42 2.29
CA GLN A 94 1.87 -19.93 1.91
C GLN A 94 2.04 -20.08 0.39
N ALA A 95 0.96 -20.40 -0.31
CA ALA A 95 0.99 -20.77 -1.72
C ALA A 95 0.66 -19.61 -2.66
N ILE A 96 -0.08 -18.59 -2.18
CA ILE A 96 -0.60 -17.51 -3.00
C ILE A 96 -0.17 -16.17 -2.39
N ASP A 97 0.50 -15.37 -3.19
CA ASP A 97 0.90 -14.01 -2.82
C ASP A 97 -0.27 -13.02 -2.92
N SER A 98 -0.10 -11.84 -2.32
CA SER A 98 -1.09 -10.78 -2.29
C SER A 98 -0.42 -9.43 -2.49
N TYR A 99 -0.37 -8.95 -3.72
CA TYR A 99 0.08 -7.58 -3.97
C TYR A 99 -0.97 -6.57 -3.53
N SER A 100 -2.23 -6.83 -3.86
CA SER A 100 -3.33 -5.94 -3.48
C SER A 100 -3.59 -5.90 -1.98
N ALA A 101 -3.99 -4.73 -1.48
CA ALA A 101 -4.54 -4.56 -0.14
C ALA A 101 -5.88 -5.28 0.05
N PHE A 102 -6.57 -5.64 -1.04
CA PHE A 102 -7.95 -6.14 -1.03
C PHE A 102 -8.04 -7.65 -1.21
N TYR A 103 -7.24 -8.24 -2.11
CA TYR A 103 -7.32 -9.64 -2.50
C TYR A 103 -5.94 -10.27 -2.64
N ASP A 104 -5.89 -11.61 -2.57
CA ASP A 104 -4.72 -12.34 -3.05
C ASP A 104 -4.60 -12.28 -4.58
N ASN A 105 -3.44 -12.65 -5.13
CA ASN A 105 -3.18 -12.54 -6.57
C ASN A 105 -4.07 -13.44 -7.44
N ALA A 106 -4.73 -14.42 -6.85
CA ALA A 106 -5.70 -15.28 -7.54
C ALA A 106 -7.16 -14.84 -7.33
N HIS A 107 -7.41 -13.77 -6.57
CA HIS A 107 -8.75 -13.29 -6.16
C HIS A 107 -9.60 -14.38 -5.48
N LEU A 108 -8.96 -15.32 -4.77
CA LEU A 108 -9.64 -16.38 -4.02
C LEU A 108 -9.99 -15.97 -2.60
N LYS A 109 -9.17 -15.10 -2.00
CA LYS A 109 -9.37 -14.61 -0.63
C LYS A 109 -9.32 -13.09 -0.56
N SER A 110 -10.31 -12.51 0.10
CA SER A 110 -10.33 -11.10 0.48
C SER A 110 -9.60 -10.90 1.80
N THR A 111 -8.94 -9.75 1.96
CA THR A 111 -8.42 -9.28 3.25
C THR A 111 -9.54 -8.78 4.19
N GLY A 112 -10.74 -8.55 3.66
CA GLY A 112 -11.86 -7.93 4.35
C GLY A 112 -11.82 -6.39 4.35
N LEU A 113 -10.88 -5.78 3.63
CA LEU A 113 -10.74 -4.32 3.58
C LEU A 113 -11.95 -3.65 2.93
N THR A 114 -12.47 -4.18 1.82
CA THR A 114 -13.66 -3.67 1.11
C THR A 114 -14.86 -3.57 2.05
N ASP A 115 -15.20 -4.67 2.72
CA ASP A 115 -16.33 -4.71 3.65
C ASP A 115 -16.16 -3.74 4.81
N TRP A 116 -14.94 -3.62 5.33
CA TRP A 116 -14.65 -2.71 6.41
C TRP A 116 -14.79 -1.25 5.99
N LEU A 117 -14.34 -0.88 4.79
CA LEU A 117 -14.49 0.46 4.22
C LEU A 117 -15.97 0.81 4.01
N HIS A 118 -16.75 -0.10 3.42
CA HIS A 118 -18.20 0.11 3.22
C HIS A 118 -18.92 0.30 4.55
N LYS A 119 -18.62 -0.49 5.58
CA LYS A 119 -19.18 -0.33 6.95
C LYS A 119 -18.84 1.04 7.58
N LYS A 120 -17.76 1.67 7.13
CA LYS A 120 -17.34 3.02 7.55
C LYS A 120 -17.89 4.13 6.66
N ASN A 121 -18.71 3.79 5.65
CA ASN A 121 -19.21 4.72 4.63
C ASN A 121 -18.09 5.47 3.89
N ILE A 122 -16.94 4.83 3.71
CA ILE A 122 -15.84 5.38 2.91
C ILE A 122 -16.16 5.15 1.42
N THR A 123 -16.03 6.20 0.64
CA THR A 123 -16.24 6.20 -0.81
C THR A 123 -15.01 6.67 -1.58
N ASP A 124 -14.10 7.36 -0.91
CA ASP A 124 -12.90 7.93 -1.50
C ASP A 124 -11.66 7.38 -0.82
N LEU A 125 -10.73 6.87 -1.62
CA LEU A 125 -9.44 6.38 -1.15
C LEU A 125 -8.32 7.26 -1.68
N TYR A 126 -7.49 7.74 -0.77
CA TYR A 126 -6.20 8.32 -1.06
C TYR A 126 -5.15 7.26 -0.77
N VAL A 127 -4.43 6.84 -1.79
CA VAL A 127 -3.48 5.71 -1.70
C VAL A 127 -2.06 6.24 -1.83
N MET A 128 -1.16 5.75 -1.00
CA MET A 128 0.27 6.00 -1.07
C MET A 128 1.05 4.82 -0.49
N GLY A 129 2.33 4.74 -0.75
CA GLY A 129 3.20 3.72 -0.15
C GLY A 129 4.08 2.98 -1.14
N LEU A 130 4.30 1.70 -0.89
CA LEU A 130 5.30 0.84 -1.55
C LEU A 130 4.66 -0.45 -2.08
N ALA A 131 5.07 -0.97 -3.22
CA ALA A 131 5.79 -0.32 -4.30
C ALA A 131 4.81 0.14 -5.36
N THR A 132 5.12 1.28 -6.01
CA THR A 132 4.26 1.90 -7.04
C THR A 132 3.83 0.91 -8.13
N ASP A 133 4.77 0.10 -8.63
CA ASP A 133 4.61 -0.84 -9.73
C ASP A 133 4.04 -2.21 -9.32
N TYR A 134 3.88 -2.48 -8.02
CA TYR A 134 3.32 -3.70 -7.46
C TYR A 134 2.14 -3.42 -6.52
N CYS A 135 2.37 -3.48 -5.21
CA CYS A 135 1.28 -3.44 -4.21
C CYS A 135 0.41 -2.20 -4.33
N VAL A 136 0.99 -1.03 -4.61
CA VAL A 136 0.22 0.22 -4.81
C VAL A 136 -0.66 0.11 -6.05
N LYS A 137 -0.09 -0.29 -7.20
CA LYS A 137 -0.83 -0.45 -8.46
C LYS A 137 -2.02 -1.41 -8.28
N PHE A 138 -1.77 -2.64 -7.82
CA PHE A 138 -2.82 -3.64 -7.69
C PHE A 138 -3.88 -3.23 -6.67
N SER A 139 -3.50 -2.57 -5.58
CA SER A 139 -4.47 -2.01 -4.62
C SER A 139 -5.34 -0.93 -5.23
N CYS A 140 -4.78 -0.05 -6.05
CA CYS A 140 -5.55 0.98 -6.73
C CYS A 140 -6.54 0.40 -7.74
N LEU A 141 -6.12 -0.60 -8.53
CA LEU A 141 -6.96 -1.26 -9.53
C LEU A 141 -8.13 -1.99 -8.86
N ASP A 142 -7.87 -2.82 -7.86
CA ASP A 142 -8.93 -3.52 -7.13
C ASP A 142 -9.87 -2.55 -6.40
N ALA A 143 -9.36 -1.44 -5.88
CA ALA A 143 -10.21 -0.42 -5.28
C ALA A 143 -11.18 0.22 -6.28
N ILE A 144 -10.74 0.46 -7.52
CA ILE A 144 -11.61 0.93 -8.61
C ILE A 144 -12.67 -0.12 -8.93
N ASP A 145 -12.27 -1.38 -9.06
CA ASP A 145 -13.18 -2.51 -9.37
C ASP A 145 -14.21 -2.71 -8.25
N ASP A 146 -13.84 -2.47 -6.99
CA ASP A 146 -14.73 -2.48 -5.82
C ASP A 146 -15.61 -1.22 -5.69
N GLY A 147 -15.51 -0.27 -6.64
CA GLY A 147 -16.38 0.91 -6.75
C GLY A 147 -15.94 2.13 -5.96
N PHE A 148 -14.71 2.18 -5.44
CA PHE A 148 -14.17 3.36 -4.77
C PHE A 148 -13.68 4.41 -5.77
N ARG A 149 -13.76 5.69 -5.40
CA ARG A 149 -13.03 6.75 -6.08
C ARG A 149 -11.59 6.79 -5.54
N VAL A 150 -10.62 6.55 -6.40
CA VAL A 150 -9.22 6.41 -6.00
C VAL A 150 -8.38 7.60 -6.44
N SER A 151 -7.62 8.16 -5.52
CA SER A 151 -6.57 9.15 -5.77
C SER A 151 -5.23 8.58 -5.32
N LEU A 152 -4.28 8.42 -6.23
CA LEU A 152 -2.91 8.05 -5.92
C LEU A 152 -2.09 9.30 -5.59
N ILE A 153 -1.42 9.33 -4.45
CA ILE A 153 -0.49 10.39 -4.05
C ILE A 153 0.89 10.04 -4.60
N VAL A 154 1.23 10.61 -5.76
CA VAL A 154 2.39 10.17 -6.56
C VAL A 154 3.72 10.38 -5.83
N ASP A 155 3.92 11.55 -5.23
CA ASP A 155 5.13 11.86 -4.46
C ASP A 155 5.22 11.07 -3.14
N GLY A 156 4.10 10.52 -2.67
CA GLY A 156 4.00 9.58 -1.55
C GLY A 156 4.24 8.11 -1.93
N CYS A 157 4.78 7.82 -3.12
CA CYS A 157 5.06 6.46 -3.58
C CYS A 157 6.51 6.32 -4.06
N ARG A 158 7.06 5.10 -3.92
CA ARG A 158 8.32 4.69 -4.55
C ARG A 158 8.13 3.30 -5.15
N GLY A 159 8.75 3.05 -6.31
CA GLY A 159 8.65 1.78 -7.03
C GLY A 159 9.92 0.94 -6.94
N VAL A 160 9.82 -0.34 -7.21
CA VAL A 160 10.96 -1.25 -7.30
C VAL A 160 11.72 -1.02 -8.60
N GLY A 161 11.02 -0.75 -9.69
CA GLY A 161 11.63 -0.45 -10.99
C GLY A 161 12.38 -1.62 -11.61
N THR A 162 11.93 -2.86 -11.39
CA THR A 162 12.55 -4.07 -11.95
C THR A 162 12.49 -4.12 -13.48
N GLU A 163 11.46 -3.53 -14.06
CA GLU A 163 11.28 -3.45 -15.50
C GLU A 163 11.62 -2.04 -16.02
N LYS A 164 12.18 -1.97 -17.22
CA LYS A 164 12.38 -0.68 -17.91
C LYS A 164 11.03 0.05 -18.06
N HIS A 165 10.96 1.26 -17.52
CA HIS A 165 9.74 2.07 -17.47
C HIS A 165 8.57 1.38 -16.71
N GLY A 166 8.86 0.48 -15.77
CA GLY A 166 7.82 -0.24 -15.02
C GLY A 166 6.94 0.68 -14.18
N ILE A 167 7.53 1.70 -13.56
CA ILE A 167 6.83 2.69 -12.74
C ILE A 167 5.91 3.55 -13.61
N GLU A 168 6.41 4.06 -14.75
CA GLU A 168 5.62 4.87 -15.68
C GLU A 168 4.44 4.09 -16.27
N LYS A 169 4.68 2.82 -16.65
CA LYS A 169 3.62 1.92 -17.12
C LYS A 169 2.57 1.66 -16.03
N ALA A 170 2.99 1.51 -14.78
CA ALA A 170 2.08 1.31 -13.65
C ALA A 170 1.21 2.55 -13.41
N LEU A 171 1.80 3.75 -13.45
CA LEU A 171 1.06 5.01 -13.34
C LEU A 171 0.05 5.17 -14.48
N GLN A 172 0.47 4.86 -15.71
CA GLN A 172 -0.43 4.93 -16.88
C GLN A 172 -1.59 3.95 -16.75
N ALA A 173 -1.33 2.69 -16.38
CA ALA A 173 -2.38 1.68 -16.19
C ALA A 173 -3.40 2.10 -15.11
N MET A 174 -2.92 2.70 -14.02
CA MET A 174 -3.82 3.22 -12.97
C MET A 174 -4.68 4.38 -13.50
N GLN A 175 -4.10 5.33 -14.25
CA GLN A 175 -4.85 6.43 -14.87
C GLN A 175 -5.92 5.92 -15.86
N ASP A 176 -5.54 4.97 -16.72
CA ASP A 176 -6.46 4.37 -17.72
C ASP A 176 -7.65 3.66 -17.05
N SER A 177 -7.45 3.16 -15.83
CA SER A 177 -8.50 2.54 -15.01
C SER A 177 -9.33 3.54 -14.19
N GLY A 178 -9.04 4.84 -14.29
CA GLY A 178 -9.80 5.88 -13.59
C GLY A 178 -9.20 6.37 -12.27
N VAL A 179 -7.99 5.94 -11.91
CA VAL A 179 -7.27 6.47 -10.74
C VAL A 179 -6.81 7.89 -11.03
N ARG A 180 -7.11 8.81 -10.12
CA ARG A 180 -6.65 10.20 -10.21
C ARG A 180 -5.26 10.33 -9.59
N LEU A 181 -4.28 10.81 -10.35
CA LEU A 181 -2.96 11.14 -9.84
C LEU A 181 -2.99 12.52 -9.18
N VAL A 182 -2.53 12.61 -7.93
CA VAL A 182 -2.44 13.83 -7.14
C VAL A 182 -1.09 13.92 -6.45
N TYR A 183 -0.74 15.09 -5.95
CA TYR A 183 0.45 15.32 -5.12
C TYR A 183 0.04 15.68 -3.70
N SER A 184 0.94 15.46 -2.75
CA SER A 184 0.68 15.67 -1.32
C SER A 184 0.33 17.11 -0.98
N ASP A 185 0.92 18.10 -1.67
CA ASP A 185 0.66 19.52 -1.49
C ASP A 185 -0.83 19.90 -1.68
N VAL A 186 -1.52 19.25 -2.63
CA VAL A 186 -2.97 19.46 -2.87
C VAL A 186 -3.80 19.06 -1.63
N ILE A 187 -3.30 18.12 -0.83
CA ILE A 187 -3.99 17.66 0.38
C ILE A 187 -3.66 18.58 1.55
N LEU A 188 -2.43 19.04 1.64
CA LEU A 188 -1.93 19.88 2.73
C LEU A 188 -2.48 21.32 2.69
N GLN A 189 -2.95 21.79 1.53
CA GLN A 189 -3.52 23.13 1.35
C GLN A 189 -5.00 23.25 1.76
N ILE A 190 -5.64 22.16 2.17
CA ILE A 190 -7.06 22.08 2.56
C ILE A 190 -7.18 21.90 4.08
#